data_80404c156bcf6c2802f43bb27dcb48e6
#
_entry.id   80404c156bcf6c2802f43bb27dcb48e6
#
_cell.length_a   1.000
_cell.length_b   1.000
_cell.length_c   1.000
_cell.angle_alpha   90.00
_cell.angle_beta   90.00
_cell.angle_gamma   90.00
#
_symmetry.space_group_name_H-M   'P 1'
#
loop_
_entity.id
_entity.type
_entity.pdbx_description
1 polymer ?
#
loop_
_entity_poly.entity_id
_entity_poly.type
_entity_poly.pdbx_seq_one_letter_code
_entity_poly.pdbx_strand_id
1 'polypeptide(L)'
;MITGTTNERLHLNSPIRTRAKRQAKLSNVWGFPCGCSLCKQRADMVAASDERIRQIKRIRRQLEDYGAGSSATPQMADLMVSLYEQERLSGSIYEAYTFAAIEWNGVGEPWQAVRYARLAIEFGLASAGPKDRDVNEMIRLADNPWAHWSWMLRTSKRMSWGPMRPVGGTQAADEDDEL
;
A
#
# COMPACT_ATOMS: atom_id res chain seq x y z
N MET A 1 2.86 8.81 -30.58
CA MET A 1 1.82 8.79 -29.54
C MET A 1 2.17 7.67 -28.57
N ILE A 2 2.78 7.99 -27.44
CA ILE A 2 3.13 7.01 -26.40
C ILE A 2 2.33 7.42 -25.18
N THR A 3 1.15 6.82 -25.03
CA THR A 3 0.32 6.89 -23.83
C THR A 3 0.77 5.79 -22.87
N GLY A 4 1.97 5.93 -22.33
CA GLY A 4 2.43 5.13 -21.21
C GLY A 4 1.92 5.74 -19.92
N THR A 5 0.95 5.09 -19.32
CA THR A 5 0.34 5.47 -18.05
C THR A 5 1.42 5.62 -16.96
N THR A 6 1.35 6.73 -16.24
CA THR A 6 2.27 7.16 -15.16
C THR A 6 2.43 6.13 -14.03
N ASN A 7 1.60 5.11 -13.97
CA ASN A 7 1.65 4.04 -12.98
C ASN A 7 2.81 3.05 -13.16
N GLU A 8 3.28 2.78 -14.38
CA GLU A 8 4.38 1.82 -14.59
C GLU A 8 5.75 2.33 -14.10
N ARG A 9 5.99 3.64 -14.13
CA ARG A 9 7.28 4.21 -13.66
C ARG A 9 7.46 4.13 -12.15
N LEU A 10 6.38 4.21 -11.37
CA LEU A 10 6.43 4.07 -9.91
C LEU A 10 6.74 2.62 -9.49
N HIS A 11 6.28 1.62 -10.25
CA HIS A 11 6.56 0.22 -9.96
C HIS A 11 8.01 -0.21 -10.23
N LEU A 12 8.74 0.47 -11.10
CA LEU A 12 10.15 0.12 -11.42
C LEU A 12 11.13 0.49 -10.30
N ASN A 13 10.82 1.47 -9.46
CA ASN A 13 11.68 1.93 -8.37
C ASN A 13 11.18 1.58 -6.96
N SER A 14 10.06 0.88 -6.82
CA SER A 14 9.54 0.52 -5.51
C SER A 14 10.56 -0.31 -4.72
N PRO A 15 10.95 0.11 -3.49
CA PRO A 15 11.80 -0.67 -2.60
C PRO A 15 11.13 -1.96 -2.12
N ILE A 16 9.82 -2.10 -2.33
CA ILE A 16 8.99 -3.22 -1.89
C ILE A 16 9.25 -4.43 -2.79
N ARG A 17 10.41 -5.06 -2.62
CA ARG A 17 10.83 -6.23 -3.39
C ARG A 17 11.39 -7.30 -2.47
N THR A 18 11.06 -8.56 -2.75
CA THR A 18 11.72 -9.71 -2.13
C THR A 18 13.22 -9.68 -2.42
N ARG A 19 14.01 -10.39 -1.59
CA ARG A 19 15.46 -10.47 -1.79
C ARG A 19 15.81 -10.94 -3.20
N ALA A 20 15.18 -12.01 -3.67
CA ALA A 20 15.42 -12.54 -5.01
C ALA A 20 15.20 -11.50 -6.11
N LYS A 21 14.08 -10.77 -6.06
CA LYS A 21 13.77 -9.70 -7.02
C LYS A 21 14.74 -8.51 -6.95
N ARG A 22 15.24 -8.17 -5.74
CA ARG A 22 16.29 -7.13 -5.59
C ARG A 22 17.61 -7.57 -6.20
N GLN A 23 18.04 -8.80 -5.90
CA GLN A 23 19.27 -9.37 -6.45
C GLN A 23 19.23 -9.45 -7.97
N ALA A 24 18.15 -10.02 -8.52
CA ALA A 24 17.98 -10.14 -9.97
C ALA A 24 18.04 -8.76 -10.65
N LYS A 25 17.32 -7.75 -10.12
CA LYS A 25 17.36 -6.40 -10.69
C LYS A 25 18.76 -5.80 -10.69
N LEU A 26 19.48 -5.89 -9.58
CA LEU A 26 20.83 -5.31 -9.48
C LEU A 26 21.85 -6.03 -10.35
N SER A 27 21.78 -7.38 -10.41
CA SER A 27 22.61 -8.17 -11.29
C SER A 27 22.34 -7.86 -12.77
N ASN A 28 21.05 -7.81 -13.16
CA ASN A 28 20.68 -7.62 -14.58
C ASN A 28 20.92 -6.19 -15.08
N VAL A 29 20.72 -5.18 -14.23
CA VAL A 29 20.82 -3.76 -14.65
C VAL A 29 22.22 -3.19 -14.43
N TRP A 30 22.88 -3.59 -13.33
CA TRP A 30 24.11 -2.98 -12.87
C TRP A 30 25.29 -3.96 -12.76
N GLY A 31 25.07 -5.26 -13.05
CA GLY A 31 26.12 -6.26 -13.11
C GLY A 31 26.73 -6.69 -11.75
N PHE A 32 26.09 -6.36 -10.61
CA PHE A 32 26.61 -6.77 -9.31
C PHE A 32 25.54 -7.33 -8.37
N PRO A 33 25.89 -8.27 -7.46
CA PRO A 33 25.00 -8.74 -6.41
C PRO A 33 24.95 -7.74 -5.25
N CYS A 34 23.76 -7.57 -4.64
CA CYS A 34 23.60 -6.71 -3.48
C CYS A 34 24.28 -7.33 -2.24
N GLY A 35 25.22 -6.59 -1.66
CA GLY A 35 25.93 -6.96 -0.43
C GLY A 35 25.44 -6.27 0.85
N CYS A 36 24.25 -5.63 0.85
CA CYS A 36 23.73 -4.91 2.01
C CYS A 36 23.41 -5.86 3.19
N SER A 37 23.31 -5.30 4.40
CA SER A 37 23.01 -6.05 5.63
C SER A 37 21.77 -6.91 5.51
N LEU A 38 20.70 -6.40 4.90
CA LEU A 38 19.46 -7.15 4.69
C LEU A 38 19.66 -8.36 3.76
N CYS A 39 20.44 -8.21 2.68
CA CYS A 39 20.71 -9.30 1.74
C CYS A 39 21.67 -10.37 2.28
N LYS A 40 22.48 -10.02 3.29
CA LYS A 40 23.42 -10.91 3.97
C LYS A 40 22.85 -11.60 5.22
N GLN A 41 21.60 -11.34 5.57
CA GLN A 41 20.96 -11.99 6.72
C GLN A 41 20.84 -13.52 6.54
N ARG A 42 20.60 -14.20 7.66
CA ARG A 42 20.32 -15.65 7.69
C ARG A 42 19.08 -15.96 6.87
N ALA A 43 18.99 -17.18 6.36
CA ALA A 43 17.92 -17.61 5.46
C ALA A 43 16.53 -17.48 6.08
N ASP A 44 16.37 -17.80 7.37
CA ASP A 44 15.13 -17.65 8.12
C ASP A 44 14.67 -16.20 8.21
N MET A 45 15.58 -15.26 8.48
CA MET A 45 15.29 -13.83 8.54
C MET A 45 14.90 -13.27 7.16
N VAL A 46 15.60 -13.73 6.12
CA VAL A 46 15.26 -13.36 4.74
C VAL A 46 13.87 -13.88 4.34
N ALA A 47 13.54 -15.12 4.67
CA ALA A 47 12.25 -15.71 4.39
C ALA A 47 11.11 -14.95 5.09
N ALA A 48 11.31 -14.58 6.37
CA ALA A 48 10.34 -13.79 7.12
C ALA A 48 10.15 -12.38 6.53
N SER A 49 11.24 -11.71 6.12
CA SER A 49 11.18 -10.41 5.43
C SER A 49 10.46 -10.54 4.08
N ASP A 50 10.81 -11.53 3.28
CA ASP A 50 10.16 -11.75 1.98
C ASP A 50 8.66 -12.03 2.12
N GLU A 51 8.24 -12.74 3.19
CA GLU A 51 6.81 -12.96 3.45
C GLU A 51 6.10 -11.65 3.84
N ARG A 52 6.68 -10.80 4.69
CA ARG A 52 6.11 -9.47 4.97
C ARG A 52 5.98 -8.61 3.71
N ILE A 53 6.97 -8.67 2.82
CA ILE A 53 6.90 -7.98 1.51
C ILE A 53 5.75 -8.51 0.64
N ARG A 54 5.51 -9.83 0.63
CA ARG A 54 4.36 -10.41 -0.08
C ARG A 54 3.04 -9.97 0.57
N GLN A 55 2.98 -9.95 1.90
CA GLN A 55 1.81 -9.50 2.64
C GLN A 55 1.48 -8.03 2.36
N ILE A 56 2.47 -7.14 2.35
CA ILE A 56 2.30 -5.73 1.93
C ILE A 56 1.64 -5.66 0.55
N LYS A 57 2.10 -6.44 -0.41
CA LYS A 57 1.55 -6.43 -1.77
C LYS A 57 0.11 -6.97 -1.84
N ARG A 58 -0.22 -8.00 -1.05
CA ARG A 58 -1.59 -8.51 -0.97
C ARG A 58 -2.53 -7.47 -0.37
N ILE A 59 -2.15 -6.86 0.75
CA ILE A 59 -2.93 -5.81 1.41
C ILE A 59 -3.11 -4.62 0.47
N ARG A 60 -2.04 -4.16 -0.18
CA ARG A 60 -2.11 -3.03 -1.13
C ARG A 60 -3.16 -3.26 -2.21
N ARG A 61 -3.16 -4.44 -2.85
CA ARG A 61 -4.16 -4.78 -3.88
C ARG A 61 -5.60 -4.72 -3.34
N GLN A 62 -5.81 -5.15 -2.09
CA GLN A 62 -7.13 -5.09 -1.46
C GLN A 62 -7.54 -3.66 -1.14
N LEU A 63 -6.62 -2.81 -0.67
CA LEU A 63 -6.88 -1.40 -0.37
C LEU A 63 -7.12 -0.57 -1.66
N GLU A 64 -6.47 -0.93 -2.76
CA GLU A 64 -6.68 -0.33 -4.08
C GLU A 64 -8.02 -0.73 -4.73
N ASP A 65 -8.69 -1.74 -4.20
CA ASP A 65 -10.03 -2.14 -4.65
C ASP A 65 -11.10 -1.25 -4.00
N TYR A 66 -11.58 -0.31 -4.77
CA TYR A 66 -12.72 0.56 -4.41
C TYR A 66 -14.05 0.04 -4.95
N GLY A 67 -14.11 -1.18 -5.46
CA GLY A 67 -15.32 -1.84 -5.93
C GLY A 67 -16.36 -2.10 -4.82
N ALA A 68 -17.59 -2.39 -5.22
CA ALA A 68 -18.69 -2.62 -4.27
C ALA A 68 -18.48 -3.88 -3.40
N GLY A 69 -17.71 -4.87 -3.88
CA GLY A 69 -17.37 -6.10 -3.17
C GLY A 69 -16.07 -6.04 -2.37
N SER A 70 -15.43 -4.88 -2.28
CA SER A 70 -14.15 -4.74 -1.60
C SER A 70 -14.20 -5.17 -0.14
N SER A 71 -13.23 -5.98 0.27
CA SER A 71 -13.01 -6.42 1.65
C SER A 71 -12.04 -5.51 2.42
N ALA A 72 -11.60 -4.41 1.84
CA ALA A 72 -10.68 -3.47 2.47
C ALA A 72 -11.24 -2.91 3.78
N THR A 73 -10.36 -2.80 4.78
CA THR A 73 -10.68 -2.27 6.10
C THR A 73 -9.57 -1.37 6.62
N PRO A 74 -9.86 -0.43 7.53
CA PRO A 74 -8.84 0.39 8.17
C PRO A 74 -7.75 -0.43 8.89
N GLN A 75 -8.13 -1.56 9.51
CA GLN A 75 -7.19 -2.44 10.20
C GLN A 75 -6.18 -3.07 9.24
N MET A 76 -6.56 -3.32 7.99
CA MET A 76 -5.62 -3.78 6.97
C MET A 76 -4.62 -2.69 6.60
N ALA A 77 -5.06 -1.43 6.56
CA ALA A 77 -4.16 -0.29 6.33
C ALA A 77 -3.22 -0.07 7.51
N ASP A 78 -3.70 -0.19 8.76
CA ASP A 78 -2.86 -0.15 9.96
C ASP A 78 -1.81 -1.28 9.97
N LEU A 79 -2.22 -2.50 9.58
CA LEU A 79 -1.27 -3.61 9.42
C LEU A 79 -0.22 -3.30 8.35
N MET A 80 -0.61 -2.69 7.23
CA MET A 80 0.33 -2.28 6.19
C MET A 80 1.35 -1.26 6.72
N VAL A 81 0.92 -0.27 7.49
CA VAL A 81 1.82 0.69 8.15
C VAL A 81 2.83 -0.04 9.02
N SER A 82 2.38 -0.94 9.90
CA SER A 82 3.25 -1.73 10.77
C SER A 82 4.27 -2.57 9.99
N LEU A 83 3.87 -3.17 8.88
CA LEU A 83 4.77 -3.94 8.01
C LEU A 83 5.84 -3.05 7.34
N TYR A 84 5.47 -1.83 6.91
CA TYR A 84 6.44 -0.86 6.38
C TYR A 84 7.47 -0.45 7.42
N GLU A 85 7.04 -0.23 8.66
CA GLU A 85 7.94 0.09 9.78
C GLU A 85 8.90 -1.07 10.07
N GLN A 86 8.39 -2.31 10.16
CA GLN A 86 9.19 -3.51 10.39
C GLN A 86 10.24 -3.74 9.29
N GLU A 87 9.89 -3.48 8.04
CA GLU A 87 10.80 -3.58 6.89
C GLU A 87 11.66 -2.32 6.68
N ARG A 88 11.52 -1.31 7.54
CA ARG A 88 12.26 -0.03 7.47
C ARG A 88 12.12 0.65 6.10
N LEU A 89 10.93 0.61 5.53
CA LEU A 89 10.62 1.22 4.22
C LEU A 89 10.34 2.72 4.35
N SER A 90 11.17 3.44 5.09
CA SER A 90 10.97 4.85 5.45
C SER A 90 10.80 5.78 4.24
N GLY A 91 11.50 5.49 3.14
CA GLY A 91 11.40 6.31 1.91
C GLY A 91 10.07 6.18 1.17
N SER A 92 9.22 5.20 1.52
CA SER A 92 7.90 5.00 0.90
C SER A 92 6.78 4.79 1.91
N ILE A 93 7.05 5.00 3.20
CA ILE A 93 6.05 4.80 4.26
C ILE A 93 4.86 5.76 4.12
N TYR A 94 5.04 6.91 3.48
CA TYR A 94 3.96 7.85 3.19
C TYR A 94 2.84 7.21 2.36
N GLU A 95 3.15 6.23 1.49
CA GLU A 95 2.14 5.46 0.76
C GLU A 95 1.23 4.67 1.72
N ALA A 96 1.80 4.04 2.75
CA ALA A 96 1.04 3.30 3.75
C ALA A 96 0.15 4.23 4.58
N TYR A 97 0.67 5.39 4.97
CA TYR A 97 -0.13 6.40 5.68
C TYR A 97 -1.24 6.97 4.82
N THR A 98 -1.01 7.14 3.50
CA THR A 98 -2.05 7.56 2.55
C THR A 98 -3.20 6.56 2.50
N PHE A 99 -2.91 5.25 2.41
CA PHE A 99 -3.95 4.23 2.47
C PHE A 99 -4.69 4.24 3.80
N ALA A 100 -3.97 4.37 4.93
CA ALA A 100 -4.61 4.45 6.24
C ALA A 100 -5.53 5.67 6.36
N ALA A 101 -5.11 6.84 5.89
CA ALA A 101 -5.93 8.04 5.88
C ALA A 101 -7.22 7.84 5.06
N ILE A 102 -7.12 7.26 3.85
CA ILE A 102 -8.26 6.99 2.98
C ILE A 102 -9.23 6.00 3.62
N GLU A 103 -8.73 4.91 4.20
CA GLU A 103 -9.58 3.86 4.79
C GLU A 103 -10.30 4.34 6.05
N TRP A 104 -9.61 5.04 6.96
CA TRP A 104 -10.24 5.61 8.14
C TRP A 104 -11.27 6.67 7.79
N ASN A 105 -11.02 7.51 6.78
CA ASN A 105 -12.01 8.44 6.26
C ASN A 105 -13.20 7.70 5.60
N GLY A 106 -12.91 6.58 4.95
CA GLY A 106 -13.89 5.73 4.29
C GLY A 106 -14.92 5.09 5.21
N VAL A 107 -14.58 4.91 6.48
CA VAL A 107 -15.51 4.41 7.51
C VAL A 107 -16.11 5.51 8.39
N GLY A 108 -15.80 6.78 8.11
CA GLY A 108 -16.36 7.91 8.84
C GLY A 108 -15.62 8.29 10.12
N GLU A 109 -14.32 7.96 10.21
CA GLU A 109 -13.45 8.29 11.35
C GLU A 109 -12.47 9.43 10.99
N PRO A 110 -12.95 10.70 10.94
CA PRO A 110 -12.18 11.81 10.39
C PRO A 110 -10.93 12.14 11.19
N TRP A 111 -10.94 11.93 12.51
CA TRP A 111 -9.78 12.23 13.36
C TRP A 111 -8.61 11.30 13.10
N GLN A 112 -8.88 10.01 12.92
CA GLN A 112 -7.86 9.04 12.53
C GLN A 112 -7.36 9.31 11.11
N ALA A 113 -8.27 9.63 10.19
CA ALA A 113 -7.94 10.00 8.82
C ALA A 113 -6.99 11.20 8.77
N VAL A 114 -7.31 12.29 9.48
CA VAL A 114 -6.45 13.50 9.54
C VAL A 114 -5.09 13.19 10.17
N ARG A 115 -5.04 12.36 11.22
CA ARG A 115 -3.77 11.95 11.83
C ARG A 115 -2.85 11.26 10.82
N TYR A 116 -3.38 10.28 10.08
CA TYR A 116 -2.60 9.57 9.06
C TYR A 116 -2.28 10.45 7.84
N ALA A 117 -3.18 11.32 7.44
CA ALA A 117 -2.92 12.28 6.37
C ALA A 117 -1.75 13.22 6.70
N ARG A 118 -1.65 13.70 7.93
CA ARG A 118 -0.52 14.53 8.39
C ARG A 118 0.80 13.77 8.34
N LEU A 119 0.82 12.50 8.75
CA LEU A 119 2.01 11.65 8.63
C LEU A 119 2.37 11.42 7.16
N ALA A 120 1.37 11.16 6.30
CA ALA A 120 1.61 11.00 4.87
C ALA A 120 2.19 12.28 4.24
N ILE A 121 1.72 13.46 4.62
CA ILE A 121 2.26 14.76 4.17
C ILE A 121 3.71 14.92 4.62
N GLU A 122 3.99 14.72 5.91
CA GLU A 122 5.32 14.89 6.49
C GLU A 122 6.36 14.02 5.77
N PHE A 123 6.12 12.71 5.70
CA PHE A 123 7.03 11.76 5.07
C PHE A 123 7.03 11.88 3.54
N GLY A 124 5.89 12.22 2.94
CA GLY A 124 5.76 12.41 1.50
C GLY A 124 6.50 13.64 0.99
N LEU A 125 6.45 14.77 1.71
CA LEU A 125 7.23 15.96 1.38
C LEU A 125 8.74 15.68 1.37
N ALA A 126 9.21 14.89 2.33
CA ALA A 126 10.62 14.51 2.43
C ALA A 126 11.07 13.53 1.34
N SER A 127 10.17 12.62 0.89
CA SER A 127 10.53 11.52 -0.02
C SER A 127 10.16 11.77 -1.48
N ALA A 128 8.99 12.34 -1.74
CA ALA A 128 8.42 12.54 -3.07
C ALA A 128 8.36 14.02 -3.48
N GLY A 129 8.34 14.90 -2.49
CA GLY A 129 8.36 16.35 -2.69
C GLY A 129 6.97 17.00 -2.81
N PRO A 130 6.92 18.35 -2.86
CA PRO A 130 5.67 19.11 -2.75
C PRO A 130 4.77 19.03 -3.99
N LYS A 131 5.27 18.52 -5.10
CA LYS A 131 4.48 18.36 -6.34
C LYS A 131 3.89 16.97 -6.49
N ASP A 132 4.15 16.09 -5.53
CA ASP A 132 3.60 14.75 -5.55
C ASP A 132 2.07 14.78 -5.42
N ARG A 133 1.40 13.94 -6.21
CA ARG A 133 -0.07 13.90 -6.27
C ARG A 133 -0.66 13.42 -4.95
N ASP A 134 -0.08 12.38 -4.36
CA ASP A 134 -0.61 11.77 -3.15
C ASP A 134 -0.43 12.70 -1.95
N VAL A 135 0.70 13.42 -1.90
CA VAL A 135 0.93 14.47 -0.89
C VAL A 135 -0.15 15.56 -0.99
N ASN A 136 -0.44 16.05 -2.21
CA ASN A 136 -1.46 17.07 -2.40
C ASN A 136 -2.87 16.56 -2.08
N GLU A 137 -3.15 15.28 -2.31
CA GLU A 137 -4.42 14.67 -1.95
C GLU A 137 -4.56 14.57 -0.42
N MET A 138 -3.50 14.22 0.28
CA MET A 138 -3.51 14.17 1.75
C MET A 138 -3.63 15.55 2.40
N ILE A 139 -3.11 16.59 1.76
CA ILE A 139 -3.35 17.99 2.20
C ILE A 139 -4.86 18.30 2.15
N ARG A 140 -5.55 17.96 1.06
CA ARG A 140 -7.01 18.17 0.94
C ARG A 140 -7.80 17.38 1.98
N LEU A 141 -7.41 16.13 2.23
CA LEU A 141 -8.04 15.29 3.24
C LEU A 141 -7.84 15.88 4.66
N ALA A 142 -6.63 16.31 4.97
CA ALA A 142 -6.30 16.89 6.28
C ALA A 142 -7.03 18.23 6.53
N ASP A 143 -7.25 19.00 5.50
CA ASP A 143 -7.97 20.29 5.56
C ASP A 143 -9.48 20.09 5.74
N ASN A 144 -10.07 19.20 4.95
CA ASN A 144 -11.51 18.94 5.04
C ASN A 144 -11.85 17.47 4.74
N PRO A 145 -11.78 16.58 5.76
CA PRO A 145 -12.03 15.16 5.57
C PRO A 145 -13.45 14.84 5.11
N TRP A 146 -14.42 15.65 5.48
CA TRP A 146 -15.84 15.46 5.10
C TRP A 146 -16.12 15.79 3.63
N ALA A 147 -15.37 16.71 3.04
CA ALA A 147 -15.47 17.06 1.62
C ALA A 147 -14.58 16.17 0.74
N HIS A 148 -13.70 15.36 1.32
CA HIS A 148 -12.82 14.48 0.57
C HIS A 148 -13.61 13.32 -0.05
N TRP A 149 -13.23 12.89 -1.26
CA TRP A 149 -13.93 11.84 -2.02
C TRP A 149 -14.02 10.49 -1.28
N SER A 150 -13.09 10.23 -0.34
CA SER A 150 -13.08 8.99 0.44
C SER A 150 -14.07 9.00 1.61
N TRP A 151 -14.69 10.15 1.93
CA TRP A 151 -15.61 10.25 3.06
C TRP A 151 -16.74 9.23 2.98
N MET A 152 -16.91 8.41 4.00
CA MET A 152 -17.93 7.36 4.10
C MET A 152 -17.95 6.37 2.92
N LEU A 153 -16.90 6.33 2.09
CA LEU A 153 -16.83 5.49 0.88
C LEU A 153 -17.07 4.01 1.16
N ARG A 154 -16.51 3.50 2.26
CA ARG A 154 -16.66 2.10 2.65
C ARG A 154 -18.03 1.81 3.26
N THR A 155 -18.59 2.73 3.99
CA THR A 155 -19.90 2.62 4.64
C THR A 155 -21.03 2.73 3.62
N SER A 156 -20.98 3.70 2.74
CA SER A 156 -22.01 3.90 1.69
C SER A 156 -22.14 2.69 0.79
N LYS A 157 -21.04 2.03 0.44
CA LYS A 157 -21.04 0.82 -0.38
C LYS A 157 -21.65 -0.37 0.35
N ARG A 158 -21.43 -0.52 1.65
CA ARG A 158 -22.06 -1.58 2.46
C ARG A 158 -23.57 -1.38 2.57
N MET A 159 -24.03 -0.15 2.71
CA MET A 159 -25.48 0.17 2.80
C MET A 159 -26.22 -0.08 1.50
N SER A 160 -25.58 0.04 0.35
CA SER A 160 -26.22 -0.15 -0.98
C SER A 160 -26.43 -1.65 -1.32
N TRP A 161 -25.87 -2.59 -0.57
CA TRP A 161 -25.90 -4.03 -0.92
C TRP A 161 -26.95 -4.84 -0.17
N GLY A 162 -27.72 -4.27 0.74
CA GLY A 162 -28.70 -5.04 1.54
C GLY A 162 -28.04 -6.07 2.48
N PRO A 163 -28.82 -6.91 3.19
CA PRO A 163 -28.27 -7.93 4.08
C PRO A 163 -27.41 -8.92 3.29
N MET A 164 -26.15 -9.08 3.69
CA MET A 164 -25.21 -10.01 3.07
C MET A 164 -25.78 -11.42 3.04
N ARG A 165 -25.93 -11.99 1.84
CA ARG A 165 -26.08 -13.45 1.72
C ARG A 165 -24.77 -14.09 2.18
N PRO A 166 -24.81 -15.15 3.00
CA PRO A 166 -23.63 -15.90 3.35
C PRO A 166 -23.01 -16.46 2.06
N VAL A 167 -21.78 -16.07 1.77
CA VAL A 167 -21.02 -16.64 0.65
C VAL A 167 -20.66 -18.07 1.06
N GLY A 168 -21.32 -19.04 0.44
CA GLY A 168 -20.90 -20.44 0.49
C GLY A 168 -19.48 -20.54 -0.08
N GLY A 169 -18.56 -21.09 0.73
CA GLY A 169 -17.16 -21.22 0.34
C GLY A 169 -16.98 -22.08 -0.90
N THR A 170 -16.27 -21.53 -1.85
CA THR A 170 -15.53 -22.31 -2.84
C THR A 170 -14.11 -21.77 -2.81
N GLN A 171 -13.19 -22.57 -2.28
CA GLN A 171 -11.76 -22.36 -2.41
C GLN A 171 -11.42 -22.45 -3.90
N ALA A 172 -11.03 -21.35 -4.50
CA ALA A 172 -10.32 -21.37 -5.77
C ALA A 172 -8.82 -21.49 -5.46
N ALA A 173 -8.21 -22.51 -6.02
CA ALA A 173 -6.79 -22.80 -5.93
C ALA A 173 -5.97 -21.64 -6.48
N ASP A 174 -4.92 -21.28 -5.74
CA ASP A 174 -3.86 -20.40 -6.19
C ASP A 174 -2.99 -21.18 -7.22
N GLU A 175 -3.32 -21.06 -8.50
CA GLU A 175 -2.37 -21.22 -9.57
C GLU A 175 -2.08 -19.83 -10.11
N ASP A 176 -0.83 -19.37 -9.92
CA ASP A 176 -0.11 -18.46 -10.80
C ASP A 176 1.09 -17.86 -10.07
N ASP A 177 2.17 -18.61 -10.10
CA ASP A 177 3.51 -18.05 -9.85
C ASP A 177 4.49 -18.63 -10.89
N GLU A 178 4.28 -18.30 -12.17
CA GLU A 178 5.32 -18.43 -13.18
C GLU A 178 5.29 -17.24 -14.15
N LEU A 179 6.41 -16.54 -14.18
CA LEU A 179 7.13 -15.67 -15.11
C LEU A 179 7.64 -14.38 -14.48
#